data_e2ffa1d7b55cbaa72ad7c6693e817b74
#
_entry.id   e2ffa1d7b55cbaa72ad7c6693e817b74
#
_cell.length_a   1.000
_cell.length_b   1.000
_cell.length_c   1.000
_cell.angle_alpha   90.00
_cell.angle_beta   90.00
_cell.angle_gamma   90.00
#
_symmetry.space_group_name_H-M   'P 1'
#
loop_
_entity.id
_entity.type
_entity.pdbx_description
1 polymer ?
#
loop_
_entity_poly.entity_id
_entity_poly.type
_entity_poly.pdbx_seq_one_letter_code
_entity_poly.pdbx_strand_id
1 'polypeptide(L)'
;RAIRECIDELPIYRSVTQFDISQSEVIMLDLAHVVPNNGDDSVQQKSVKGLIYMVAMQILSADFFVDDSYLSFIDADYKPYHAARFKKLSTLKKRFHVDERHRIKGVPAAEDQLDQMITEGRKFNVDIIQGTTMFINFSKAVQELATTIVFCGAGSKTEVEALATHYGLNDTQASVLGKLRGPIPNVGAPALFCFKT
;
A
#
# COMPACT_ATOMS: atom_id res chain seq x y z
N ARG A 1 -15.76 -7.32 -25.96
CA ARG A 1 -15.16 -8.65 -26.03
C ARG A 1 -14.10 -8.81 -24.94
N ALA A 2 -13.09 -7.96 -24.87
CA ALA A 2 -12.00 -8.03 -23.88
C ALA A 2 -12.49 -8.07 -22.41
N ILE A 3 -13.48 -7.24 -22.04
CA ILE A 3 -14.03 -7.23 -20.68
C ILE A 3 -14.67 -8.58 -20.34
N ARG A 4 -15.39 -9.20 -21.28
CA ARG A 4 -16.03 -10.49 -21.06
C ARG A 4 -14.99 -11.62 -20.91
N GLU A 5 -13.92 -11.58 -21.71
CA GLU A 5 -12.79 -12.49 -21.60
C GLU A 5 -12.10 -12.35 -20.22
N CYS A 6 -11.87 -11.11 -19.73
CA CYS A 6 -11.34 -10.89 -18.38
C CYS A 6 -12.26 -11.43 -17.26
N ILE A 7 -13.58 -11.29 -17.39
CA ILE A 7 -14.55 -11.84 -16.42
C ILE A 7 -14.51 -13.36 -16.42
N ASP A 8 -14.36 -13.98 -17.60
CA ASP A 8 -14.31 -15.43 -17.72
C ASP A 8 -12.99 -16.01 -17.19
N GLU A 9 -11.88 -15.31 -17.35
CA GLU A 9 -10.57 -15.75 -16.87
C GLU A 9 -10.34 -15.51 -15.37
N LEU A 10 -11.01 -14.50 -14.79
CA LEU A 10 -10.82 -14.10 -13.40
C LEU A 10 -12.11 -14.36 -12.58
N PRO A 11 -12.18 -15.46 -11.85
CA PRO A 11 -13.38 -15.84 -11.08
C PRO A 11 -13.87 -14.76 -10.11
N ILE A 12 -12.98 -13.88 -9.63
CA ILE A 12 -13.29 -12.77 -8.73
C ILE A 12 -14.32 -11.78 -9.33
N TYR A 13 -14.43 -11.70 -10.66
CA TYR A 13 -15.37 -10.81 -11.34
C TYR A 13 -16.67 -11.49 -11.78
N ARG A 14 -16.83 -12.80 -11.53
CA ARG A 14 -17.99 -13.57 -11.99
C ARG A 14 -19.25 -13.39 -11.16
N SER A 15 -19.09 -12.97 -9.93
CA SER A 15 -20.22 -12.82 -9.00
C SER A 15 -20.37 -11.39 -8.50
N VAL A 16 -21.61 -11.01 -8.19
CA VAL A 16 -21.89 -9.74 -7.51
C VAL A 16 -21.32 -9.80 -6.09
N THR A 17 -20.72 -8.71 -5.63
CA THR A 17 -20.27 -8.56 -4.24
C THR A 17 -21.43 -8.87 -3.29
N GLN A 18 -21.23 -9.86 -2.42
CA GLN A 18 -22.27 -10.33 -1.50
C GLN A 18 -22.12 -9.78 -0.07
N PHE A 19 -21.15 -8.92 0.18
CA PHE A 19 -20.91 -8.33 1.49
C PHE A 19 -20.73 -6.81 1.39
N ASP A 20 -21.25 -6.11 2.38
CA ASP A 20 -21.08 -4.67 2.53
C ASP A 20 -19.91 -4.36 3.46
N ILE A 21 -18.88 -3.74 2.92
CA ILE A 21 -17.70 -3.30 3.68
C ILE A 21 -17.84 -1.91 4.26
N SER A 22 -18.89 -1.16 3.88
CA SER A 22 -19.06 0.25 4.24
C SER A 22 -19.21 0.50 5.74
N GLN A 23 -19.61 -0.52 6.50
CA GLN A 23 -19.78 -0.46 7.96
C GLN A 23 -18.55 -0.97 8.72
N SER A 24 -17.54 -1.45 8.03
CA SER A 24 -16.35 -2.04 8.67
C SER A 24 -15.32 -0.97 8.96
N GLU A 25 -14.86 -0.90 10.22
CA GLU A 25 -13.75 -0.01 10.62
C GLU A 25 -12.38 -0.55 10.23
N VAL A 26 -12.26 -1.87 10.08
CA VAL A 26 -11.05 -2.57 9.66
C VAL A 26 -11.39 -3.54 8.55
N ILE A 27 -10.73 -3.40 7.40
CA ILE A 27 -10.88 -4.28 6.26
C ILE A 27 -9.51 -4.85 5.91
N MET A 28 -9.45 -6.15 5.71
CA MET A 28 -8.24 -6.83 5.26
C MET A 28 -8.57 -7.70 4.04
N LEU A 29 -7.80 -7.55 2.97
CA LEU A 29 -7.86 -8.42 1.80
C LEU A 29 -6.59 -9.27 1.73
N ASP A 30 -6.75 -10.58 1.80
CA ASP A 30 -5.68 -11.53 1.50
C ASP A 30 -5.71 -11.88 0.00
N LEU A 31 -4.67 -11.46 -0.71
CA LEU A 31 -4.53 -11.68 -2.15
C LEU A 31 -3.66 -12.91 -2.50
N ALA A 32 -3.19 -13.66 -1.51
CA ALA A 32 -2.24 -14.76 -1.71
C ALA A 32 -2.76 -15.84 -2.67
N HIS A 33 -4.07 -16.08 -2.68
CA HIS A 33 -4.70 -17.10 -3.53
C HIS A 33 -5.31 -16.55 -4.83
N VAL A 34 -5.37 -15.22 -4.97
CA VAL A 34 -6.01 -14.56 -6.12
C VAL A 34 -4.96 -14.07 -7.11
N VAL A 35 -3.81 -13.63 -6.60
CA VAL A 35 -2.70 -13.17 -7.43
C VAL A 35 -1.87 -14.37 -7.88
N PRO A 36 -1.65 -14.55 -9.19
CA PRO A 36 -0.80 -15.63 -9.70
C PRO A 36 0.60 -15.57 -9.10
N ASN A 37 1.03 -16.65 -8.46
CA ASN A 37 2.36 -16.77 -7.83
C ASN A 37 3.41 -17.40 -8.75
N ASN A 38 3.05 -17.73 -9.99
CA ASN A 38 3.94 -18.41 -10.90
C ASN A 38 5.07 -17.45 -11.29
N GLY A 39 6.31 -17.89 -11.14
CA GLY A 39 7.52 -17.11 -11.43
C GLY A 39 7.70 -16.70 -12.90
N ASP A 40 6.67 -16.90 -13.69
CA ASP A 40 6.60 -16.43 -15.07
C ASP A 40 6.07 -14.99 -15.10
N ASP A 41 7.00 -14.07 -15.30
CA ASP A 41 6.74 -12.63 -15.39
C ASP A 41 6.29 -12.20 -16.81
N SER A 42 5.47 -13.00 -17.46
CA SER A 42 4.88 -12.62 -18.75
C SER A 42 4.11 -11.29 -18.64
N VAL A 43 4.07 -10.53 -19.72
CA VAL A 43 3.36 -9.23 -19.79
C VAL A 43 1.89 -9.40 -19.38
N GLN A 44 1.27 -10.50 -19.79
CA GLN A 44 -0.13 -10.80 -19.47
C GLN A 44 -0.31 -11.03 -17.96
N GLN A 45 0.56 -11.79 -17.31
CA GLN A 45 0.49 -12.03 -15.87
C GLN A 45 0.73 -10.76 -15.06
N LYS A 46 1.67 -9.90 -15.47
CA LYS A 46 1.88 -8.59 -14.86
C LYS A 46 0.63 -7.72 -14.97
N SER A 47 -0.04 -7.73 -16.12
CA SER A 47 -1.29 -6.99 -16.31
C SER A 47 -2.41 -7.49 -15.41
N VAL A 48 -2.57 -8.82 -15.27
CA VAL A 48 -3.55 -9.43 -14.38
C VAL A 48 -3.25 -9.10 -12.92
N LYS A 49 -2.00 -9.24 -12.48
CA LYS A 49 -1.57 -8.82 -11.13
C LYS A 49 -1.90 -7.35 -10.88
N GLY A 50 -1.54 -6.49 -11.84
CA GLY A 50 -1.82 -5.06 -11.75
C GLY A 50 -3.28 -4.75 -11.57
N LEU A 51 -4.14 -5.36 -12.36
CA LEU A 51 -5.58 -5.18 -12.29
C LEU A 51 -6.13 -5.60 -10.92
N ILE A 52 -5.71 -6.76 -10.39
CA ILE A 52 -6.14 -7.25 -9.08
C ILE A 52 -5.72 -6.28 -7.98
N TYR A 53 -4.46 -5.84 -7.95
CA TYR A 53 -3.98 -4.89 -6.95
C TYR A 53 -4.67 -3.53 -7.06
N MET A 54 -4.85 -3.00 -8.27
CA MET A 54 -5.55 -1.72 -8.48
C MET A 54 -6.99 -1.78 -7.97
N VAL A 55 -7.73 -2.85 -8.29
CA VAL A 55 -9.11 -3.04 -7.83
C VAL A 55 -9.14 -3.20 -6.31
N ALA A 56 -8.24 -3.99 -5.73
CA ALA A 56 -8.14 -4.15 -4.28
C ALA A 56 -7.85 -2.82 -3.58
N MET A 57 -6.88 -2.05 -4.06
CA MET A 57 -6.57 -0.72 -3.53
C MET A 57 -7.76 0.22 -3.66
N GLN A 58 -8.45 0.23 -4.80
CA GLN A 58 -9.63 1.07 -5.02
C GLN A 58 -10.76 0.72 -4.05
N ILE A 59 -11.04 -0.56 -3.84
CA ILE A 59 -12.07 -1.01 -2.89
C ILE A 59 -11.71 -0.59 -1.46
N LEU A 60 -10.47 -0.84 -1.03
CA LEU A 60 -10.03 -0.55 0.33
C LEU A 60 -9.91 0.95 0.62
N SER A 61 -9.61 1.76 -0.38
CA SER A 61 -9.40 3.20 -0.21
C SER A 61 -10.55 4.08 -0.71
N ALA A 62 -11.67 3.50 -1.12
CA ALA A 62 -12.79 4.22 -1.72
C ALA A 62 -13.26 5.44 -0.89
N ASP A 63 -13.24 5.32 0.44
CA ASP A 63 -13.64 6.36 1.37
C ASP A 63 -12.48 7.21 1.92
N PHE A 64 -11.25 6.93 1.48
CA PHE A 64 -10.08 7.59 2.07
C PHE A 64 -9.79 8.95 1.44
N PHE A 65 -10.07 9.10 0.14
CA PHE A 65 -9.68 10.23 -0.68
C PHE A 65 -10.89 11.00 -1.24
N VAL A 66 -11.97 11.07 -0.47
CA VAL A 66 -13.17 11.80 -0.86
C VAL A 66 -13.24 13.19 -0.20
N ASP A 67 -13.72 14.17 -0.94
CA ASP A 67 -14.00 15.52 -0.48
C ASP A 67 -15.26 16.08 -1.13
N ASP A 68 -15.62 17.32 -0.78
CA ASP A 68 -16.84 17.95 -1.25
C ASP A 68 -16.92 18.16 -2.78
N SER A 69 -15.80 18.06 -3.51
CA SER A 69 -15.82 18.16 -4.98
C SER A 69 -16.62 17.03 -5.63
N TYR A 70 -16.64 15.85 -4.99
CA TYR A 70 -17.45 14.71 -5.45
C TYR A 70 -18.96 14.95 -5.39
N LEU A 71 -19.42 15.93 -4.59
CA LEU A 71 -20.85 16.27 -4.51
C LEU A 71 -21.41 16.77 -5.85
N SER A 72 -20.57 17.27 -6.74
CA SER A 72 -20.97 17.70 -8.08
C SER A 72 -21.51 16.54 -8.94
N PHE A 73 -21.05 15.31 -8.68
CA PHE A 73 -21.42 14.10 -9.42
C PHE A 73 -22.58 13.33 -8.79
N ILE A 74 -23.09 13.80 -7.63
CA ILE A 74 -24.13 13.12 -6.86
C ILE A 74 -25.48 13.78 -7.17
N ASP A 75 -26.52 12.94 -7.35
CA ASP A 75 -27.90 13.40 -7.52
C ASP A 75 -28.33 14.31 -6.34
N ALA A 76 -29.14 15.33 -6.65
CA ALA A 76 -29.56 16.35 -5.69
C ALA A 76 -30.18 15.75 -4.42
N ASP A 77 -30.99 14.69 -4.59
CA ASP A 77 -31.71 14.03 -3.49
C ASP A 77 -30.78 13.37 -2.47
N TYR A 78 -29.59 12.94 -2.90
CA TYR A 78 -28.59 12.25 -2.05
C TYR A 78 -27.48 13.18 -1.54
N LYS A 79 -27.37 14.41 -2.08
CA LYS A 79 -26.31 15.37 -1.68
C LYS A 79 -26.25 15.64 -0.19
N PRO A 80 -27.35 15.87 0.55
CA PRO A 80 -27.27 16.15 1.98
C PRO A 80 -26.65 14.99 2.78
N TYR A 81 -27.01 13.75 2.41
CA TYR A 81 -26.47 12.56 3.04
C TYR A 81 -24.94 12.44 2.77
N HIS A 82 -24.53 12.57 1.51
CA HIS A 82 -23.12 12.45 1.15
C HIS A 82 -22.28 13.61 1.68
N ALA A 83 -22.78 14.82 1.75
CA ALA A 83 -22.10 15.95 2.37
C ALA A 83 -21.80 15.68 3.86
N ALA A 84 -22.79 15.19 4.62
CA ALA A 84 -22.60 14.82 6.01
C ALA A 84 -21.58 13.66 6.15
N ARG A 85 -21.65 12.67 5.26
CA ARG A 85 -20.69 11.54 5.21
C ARG A 85 -19.27 12.01 4.91
N PHE A 86 -19.07 12.84 3.89
CA PHE A 86 -17.74 13.34 3.51
C PHE A 86 -17.14 14.19 4.62
N LYS A 87 -17.94 15.04 5.26
CA LYS A 87 -17.52 15.80 6.44
C LYS A 87 -17.05 14.88 7.57
N LYS A 88 -17.75 13.80 7.86
CA LYS A 88 -17.34 12.79 8.84
C LYS A 88 -16.02 12.14 8.43
N LEU A 89 -15.91 11.69 7.17
CA LEU A 89 -14.71 11.00 6.65
C LEU A 89 -13.47 11.91 6.64
N SER A 90 -13.62 13.22 6.40
CA SER A 90 -12.50 14.17 6.40
C SER A 90 -11.87 14.36 7.79
N THR A 91 -12.63 14.16 8.86
CA THR A 91 -12.15 14.28 10.25
C THR A 91 -11.55 12.99 10.79
N LEU A 92 -11.87 11.85 10.20
CA LEU A 92 -11.35 10.56 10.64
C LEU A 92 -9.89 10.40 10.22
N LYS A 93 -9.07 9.89 11.15
CA LYS A 93 -7.73 9.40 10.81
C LYS A 93 -7.86 8.01 10.21
N LYS A 94 -7.36 7.85 8.99
CA LYS A 94 -7.43 6.62 8.21
C LYS A 94 -6.04 6.06 8.02
N ARG A 95 -5.95 4.74 7.86
CA ARG A 95 -4.67 4.08 7.65
C ARG A 95 -4.80 3.03 6.54
N PHE A 96 -3.92 3.10 5.57
CA PHE A 96 -3.79 2.12 4.50
C PHE A 96 -2.48 1.35 4.68
N HIS A 97 -2.56 0.04 4.77
CA HIS A 97 -1.41 -0.82 4.95
C HIS A 97 -1.21 -1.73 3.74
N VAL A 98 -0.03 -1.71 3.17
CA VAL A 98 0.39 -2.61 2.09
C VAL A 98 1.56 -3.44 2.60
N ASP A 99 1.32 -4.72 2.81
CA ASP A 99 2.37 -5.68 3.07
C ASP A 99 2.94 -6.22 1.74
N GLU A 100 4.18 -6.71 1.78
CA GLU A 100 4.83 -7.32 0.61
C GLU A 100 4.85 -6.41 -0.64
N ARG A 101 5.17 -5.10 -0.47
CA ARG A 101 5.19 -4.13 -1.59
C ARG A 101 5.97 -4.61 -2.81
N HIS A 102 6.98 -5.46 -2.64
CA HIS A 102 7.74 -6.01 -3.75
C HIS A 102 6.88 -6.80 -4.75
N ARG A 103 5.70 -7.29 -4.35
CA ARG A 103 4.79 -8.03 -5.23
C ARG A 103 4.15 -7.18 -6.32
N ILE A 104 4.07 -5.85 -6.11
CA ILE A 104 3.58 -4.91 -7.14
C ILE A 104 4.70 -4.30 -7.97
N LYS A 105 5.95 -4.59 -7.65
CA LYS A 105 7.11 -4.05 -8.38
C LYS A 105 7.08 -4.49 -9.84
N GLY A 106 7.27 -3.53 -10.74
CA GLY A 106 7.19 -3.76 -12.19
C GLY A 106 5.77 -3.82 -12.74
N VAL A 107 4.78 -3.37 -11.95
CA VAL A 107 3.39 -3.13 -12.37
C VAL A 107 3.12 -1.62 -12.29
N PRO A 108 3.47 -0.83 -13.33
CA PRO A 108 3.49 0.64 -13.24
C PRO A 108 2.19 1.24 -12.72
N ALA A 109 1.04 0.80 -13.23
CA ALA A 109 -0.25 1.36 -12.82
C ALA A 109 -0.56 1.16 -11.32
N ALA A 110 -0.15 0.04 -10.72
CA ALA A 110 -0.33 -0.20 -9.29
C ALA A 110 0.70 0.60 -8.46
N GLU A 111 1.92 0.73 -8.95
CA GLU A 111 2.95 1.55 -8.32
C GLU A 111 2.55 3.03 -8.32
N ASP A 112 2.10 3.56 -9.47
CA ASP A 112 1.65 4.94 -9.62
C ASP A 112 0.46 5.26 -8.71
N GLN A 113 -0.52 4.37 -8.63
CA GLN A 113 -1.68 4.53 -7.74
C GLN A 113 -1.24 4.61 -6.27
N LEU A 114 -0.34 3.74 -5.85
CA LEU A 114 0.16 3.75 -4.48
C LEU A 114 0.99 5.00 -4.18
N ASP A 115 1.82 5.45 -5.11
CA ASP A 115 2.63 6.67 -4.98
C ASP A 115 1.74 7.92 -4.94
N GLN A 116 0.64 7.96 -5.71
CA GLN A 116 -0.36 9.00 -5.61
C GLN A 116 -1.01 9.03 -4.23
N MET A 117 -1.40 7.87 -3.69
CA MET A 117 -1.95 7.78 -2.33
C MET A 117 -0.98 8.33 -1.26
N ILE A 118 0.32 8.10 -1.41
CA ILE A 118 1.34 8.62 -0.50
C ILE A 118 1.45 10.14 -0.58
N THR A 119 1.49 10.67 -1.79
CA THR A 119 1.62 12.13 -1.99
C THR A 119 0.40 12.91 -1.54
N GLU A 120 -0.79 12.34 -1.69
CA GLU A 120 -2.05 13.00 -1.34
C GLU A 120 -2.55 12.66 0.07
N GLY A 121 -2.07 11.58 0.68
CA GLY A 121 -2.60 11.04 1.94
C GLY A 121 -2.70 12.06 3.06
N ARG A 122 -1.71 12.95 3.20
CA ARG A 122 -1.69 14.00 4.21
C ARG A 122 -2.90 14.95 4.09
N LYS A 123 -3.31 15.29 2.87
CA LYS A 123 -4.47 16.17 2.61
C LYS A 123 -5.77 15.56 3.15
N PHE A 124 -5.87 14.23 3.09
CA PHE A 124 -7.07 13.47 3.46
C PHE A 124 -6.98 12.79 4.83
N ASN A 125 -5.99 13.13 5.64
CA ASN A 125 -5.75 12.52 6.95
C ASN A 125 -5.55 10.99 6.88
N VAL A 126 -4.80 10.54 5.85
CA VAL A 126 -4.50 9.13 5.59
C VAL A 126 -3.02 8.86 5.87
N ASP A 127 -2.74 7.93 6.77
CA ASP A 127 -1.41 7.34 6.96
C ASP A 127 -1.23 6.17 5.99
N ILE A 128 -0.11 6.11 5.29
CA ILE A 128 0.25 4.97 4.45
C ILE A 128 1.40 4.21 5.10
N ILE A 129 1.22 2.92 5.34
CA ILE A 129 2.26 2.02 5.86
C ILE A 129 2.60 1.00 4.77
N GLN A 130 3.87 0.81 4.50
CA GLN A 130 4.34 -0.16 3.54
C GLN A 130 5.43 -1.04 4.13
N GLY A 131 5.31 -2.36 3.91
CA GLY A 131 6.31 -3.35 4.23
C GLY A 131 6.97 -3.92 2.98
N THR A 132 8.26 -4.21 3.04
CA THR A 132 8.99 -4.91 1.99
C THR A 132 10.23 -5.59 2.55
N THR A 133 10.71 -6.60 1.83
CA THR A 133 11.93 -7.34 2.18
C THR A 133 13.21 -6.62 1.79
N MET A 134 13.18 -5.69 0.82
CA MET A 134 14.36 -4.97 0.34
C MET A 134 14.04 -3.50 0.11
N PHE A 135 14.95 -2.62 0.52
CA PHE A 135 14.80 -1.17 0.37
C PHE A 135 14.60 -0.71 -1.08
N ILE A 136 15.30 -1.33 -2.03
CA ILE A 136 15.20 -1.00 -3.46
C ILE A 136 13.81 -1.27 -4.06
N ASN A 137 12.94 -1.95 -3.34
CA ASN A 137 11.57 -2.17 -3.77
C ASN A 137 10.64 -0.98 -3.46
N PHE A 138 11.05 -0.05 -2.62
CA PHE A 138 10.33 1.20 -2.45
C PHE A 138 10.53 2.12 -3.65
N SER A 139 9.47 2.82 -4.05
CA SER A 139 9.57 3.89 -5.03
C SER A 139 10.37 5.06 -4.47
N LYS A 140 10.86 5.93 -5.36
CA LYS A 140 11.55 7.16 -4.96
C LYS A 140 10.65 8.05 -4.07
N ALA A 141 9.36 8.12 -4.38
CA ALA A 141 8.39 8.87 -3.58
C ALA A 141 8.34 8.37 -2.13
N VAL A 142 8.27 7.05 -1.91
CA VAL A 142 8.31 6.46 -0.56
C VAL A 142 9.61 6.79 0.16
N GLN A 143 10.74 6.61 -0.51
CA GLN A 143 12.06 6.84 0.08
C GLN A 143 12.24 8.30 0.53
N GLU A 144 11.69 9.25 -0.23
CA GLU A 144 11.80 10.68 0.06
C GLU A 144 10.75 11.17 1.07
N LEU A 145 9.51 10.67 0.99
CA LEU A 145 8.39 11.18 1.79
C LEU A 145 8.14 10.43 3.09
N ALA A 146 8.74 9.25 3.29
CA ALA A 146 8.58 8.51 4.53
C ALA A 146 9.05 9.35 5.72
N THR A 147 8.18 9.53 6.71
CA THR A 147 8.46 10.26 7.96
C THR A 147 8.99 9.34 9.06
N THR A 148 8.62 8.07 8.99
CA THR A 148 9.06 7.04 9.93
C THR A 148 9.51 5.82 9.16
N ILE A 149 10.68 5.31 9.48
CA ILE A 149 11.25 4.12 8.86
C ILE A 149 11.60 3.14 9.96
N VAL A 150 11.20 1.89 9.77
CA VAL A 150 11.48 0.79 10.70
C VAL A 150 12.29 -0.26 9.97
N PHE A 151 13.52 -0.45 10.40
CA PHE A 151 14.38 -1.50 9.88
C PHE A 151 14.33 -2.70 10.83
N CYS A 152 13.83 -3.83 10.33
CA CYS A 152 13.81 -5.10 11.05
C CYS A 152 15.02 -5.98 10.71
N GLY A 153 15.91 -5.51 9.84
CA GLY A 153 17.13 -6.15 9.38
C GLY A 153 17.62 -5.52 8.09
N ALA A 154 18.83 -5.89 7.67
CA ALA A 154 19.37 -5.60 6.35
C ALA A 154 19.96 -6.89 5.77
N GLY A 155 19.65 -7.17 4.51
CA GLY A 155 19.97 -8.45 3.88
C GLY A 155 21.47 -8.61 3.55
N SER A 156 22.19 -7.50 3.37
CA SER A 156 23.61 -7.52 2.98
C SER A 156 24.35 -6.28 3.45
N LYS A 157 25.69 -6.36 3.45
CA LYS A 157 26.56 -5.21 3.73
C LYS A 157 26.31 -4.05 2.76
N THR A 158 26.14 -4.35 1.49
CA THR A 158 25.84 -3.37 0.45
C THR A 158 24.52 -2.64 0.71
N GLU A 159 23.51 -3.35 1.21
CA GLU A 159 22.23 -2.74 1.59
C GLU A 159 22.38 -1.82 2.81
N VAL A 160 23.16 -2.23 3.82
CA VAL A 160 23.48 -1.37 4.98
C VAL A 160 24.16 -0.09 4.53
N GLU A 161 25.14 -0.16 3.64
CA GLU A 161 25.86 1.00 3.10
C GLU A 161 24.93 1.94 2.31
N ALA A 162 24.06 1.36 1.47
CA ALA A 162 23.08 2.13 0.71
C ALA A 162 22.09 2.85 1.63
N LEU A 163 21.55 2.17 2.65
CA LEU A 163 20.64 2.74 3.64
C LEU A 163 21.32 3.82 4.49
N ALA A 164 22.56 3.57 4.94
CA ALA A 164 23.33 4.53 5.72
C ALA A 164 23.57 5.82 4.92
N THR A 165 23.95 5.69 3.66
CA THR A 165 24.14 6.84 2.76
C THR A 165 22.83 7.60 2.52
N HIS A 166 21.76 6.87 2.22
CA HIS A 166 20.46 7.48 1.87
C HIS A 166 19.83 8.24 3.05
N TYR A 167 19.91 7.68 4.25
CA TYR A 167 19.27 8.24 5.45
C TYR A 167 20.26 9.00 6.37
N GLY A 168 21.51 9.16 5.95
CA GLY A 168 22.52 9.87 6.72
C GLY A 168 22.84 9.21 8.07
N LEU A 169 22.81 7.88 8.15
CA LEU A 169 23.12 7.15 9.37
C LEU A 169 24.62 7.27 9.67
N ASN A 170 24.94 7.51 10.95
CA ASN A 170 26.32 7.48 11.39
C ASN A 170 26.85 6.03 11.53
N ASP A 171 28.17 5.88 11.73
CA ASP A 171 28.83 4.56 11.79
C ASP A 171 28.23 3.65 12.87
N THR A 172 27.85 4.20 14.01
CA THR A 172 27.21 3.46 15.10
C THR A 172 25.84 2.92 14.66
N GLN A 173 25.02 3.77 14.04
CA GLN A 173 23.70 3.39 13.55
C GLN A 173 23.80 2.36 12.42
N ALA A 174 24.72 2.54 11.48
CA ALA A 174 25.01 1.58 10.42
C ALA A 174 25.48 0.22 10.98
N SER A 175 26.36 0.25 12.00
CA SER A 175 26.79 -0.97 12.70
C SER A 175 25.62 -1.68 13.41
N VAL A 176 24.70 -0.95 14.03
CA VAL A 176 23.50 -1.54 14.64
C VAL A 176 22.62 -2.16 13.59
N LEU A 177 22.34 -1.44 12.49
CA LEU A 177 21.53 -1.94 11.37
C LEU A 177 22.10 -3.25 10.82
N GLY A 178 23.41 -3.34 10.61
CA GLY A 178 24.06 -4.55 10.12
C GLY A 178 24.06 -5.74 11.10
N LYS A 179 23.71 -5.50 12.36
CA LYS A 179 23.61 -6.55 13.41
C LYS A 179 22.19 -6.97 13.70
N LEU A 180 21.19 -6.29 13.14
CA LEU A 180 19.79 -6.68 13.30
C LEU A 180 19.60 -8.09 12.73
N ARG A 181 19.00 -8.95 13.51
CA ARG A 181 18.71 -10.35 13.13
C ARG A 181 17.20 -10.54 13.07
N GLY A 182 16.79 -11.57 12.35
CA GLY A 182 15.40 -11.97 12.30
C GLY A 182 14.80 -12.25 13.69
N PRO A 183 13.49 -12.48 13.77
CA PRO A 183 12.79 -12.68 15.03
C PRO A 183 13.37 -13.85 15.83
N ILE A 184 13.56 -13.63 17.13
CA ILE A 184 13.99 -14.64 18.08
C ILE A 184 12.74 -15.21 18.75
N PRO A 185 12.53 -16.54 18.73
CA PRO A 185 11.35 -17.15 19.36
C PRO A 185 11.18 -16.68 20.82
N ASN A 186 9.96 -16.30 21.16
CA ASN A 186 9.54 -15.80 22.49
C ASN A 186 10.18 -14.46 22.94
N VAL A 187 11.01 -13.81 22.11
CA VAL A 187 11.63 -12.51 22.41
C VAL A 187 11.13 -11.41 21.49
N GLY A 188 10.90 -11.73 20.20
CA GLY A 188 10.52 -10.79 19.17
C GLY A 188 11.68 -10.45 18.23
N ALA A 189 11.49 -9.45 17.38
CA ALA A 189 12.49 -8.96 16.45
C ALA A 189 13.06 -7.62 16.91
N PRO A 190 14.39 -7.45 17.00
CA PRO A 190 14.99 -6.14 17.19
C PRO A 190 14.72 -5.27 15.96
N ALA A 191 14.49 -3.97 16.17
CA ALA A 191 14.27 -3.02 15.10
C ALA A 191 14.99 -1.69 15.38
N LEU A 192 15.42 -1.03 14.31
CA LEU A 192 15.93 0.33 14.35
C LEU A 192 14.87 1.28 13.79
N PHE A 193 14.49 2.27 14.59
CA PHE A 193 13.53 3.30 14.21
C PHE A 193 14.26 4.56 13.80
N CYS A 194 13.94 5.09 12.64
CA CYS A 194 14.43 6.37 12.15
C CYS A 194 13.24 7.30 11.91
N PHE A 195 13.29 8.51 12.48
CA PHE A 195 12.31 9.56 12.29
C PHE A 195 12.96 10.70 11.51
N LYS A 196 12.32 11.13 10.43
CA LYS A 196 12.71 12.40 9.77
C LYS A 196 12.10 13.54 10.56
N THR A 197 12.94 14.44 11.03
CA THR A 197 12.58 15.73 11.65
C THR A 197 12.47 16.82 10.61
#